data_c5b51db900582eabf7505809ea2ff166
#
_entry.id   c5b51db900582eabf7505809ea2ff166
#
_cell.length_a   1.000
_cell.length_b   1.000
_cell.length_c   1.000
_cell.angle_alpha   90.00
_cell.angle_beta   90.00
_cell.angle_gamma   90.00
#
_symmetry.space_group_name_H-M   'P 1'
#
loop_
_entity.id
_entity.type
_entity.pdbx_description
1 polymer ?
#
loop_
_entity_poly.entity_id
_entity_poly.type
_entity_poly.pdbx_seq_one_letter_code
_entity_poly.pdbx_strand_id
1 'polypeptide(L)'
;MNSDILYLENADYSDFLVDLSFLKIERPVGVTGLLRVKNDAEFIELCISSCIDALDELIVTYQKSDDNAPEVIEKMRKKYPHKIKVYFYEPSILSHNLSKEELDFVKTMPENSVHLLSNYYNYSLSKVSYKYVVKIDTDQVYFSEKLKGICDLYRSSYTQKITFKERLVSNIALYLDHCYNVLPLMGSLFFSNVIMGYYESYIKKMIVNKKVMLSVSGVNLFFDKNGWEIPLGNNANGIRSPFNGVGDTLFFEISKDTYYTPWECYDKRRNRYFYLEKFYKKEQTVLQGGFLWFHLDAIRKNKYLDNKSLYNGNTIKVADFLKKKNIVNVNRILFMKSFRFYYNVSSTNLE
;
A
#
# COMPACT_ATOMS: atom_id res chain seq x y z
N MET A 1 -25.05 -15.99 -17.05
CA MET A 1 -25.14 -15.31 -15.75
C MET A 1 -24.73 -16.31 -14.68
N ASN A 2 -23.71 -15.98 -13.91
CA ASN A 2 -23.24 -16.85 -12.83
C ASN A 2 -24.35 -16.91 -11.75
N SER A 3 -24.57 -18.09 -11.14
CA SER A 3 -25.58 -18.28 -10.10
C SER A 3 -25.44 -17.29 -8.94
N ASP A 4 -24.24 -16.76 -8.73
CA ASP A 4 -23.92 -15.81 -7.65
C ASP A 4 -24.57 -14.43 -7.85
N ILE A 5 -24.88 -14.03 -9.08
CA ILE A 5 -25.54 -12.75 -9.39
C ILE A 5 -27.03 -12.78 -8.97
N LEU A 6 -27.68 -13.93 -9.06
CA LEU A 6 -29.08 -14.11 -8.70
C LEU A 6 -29.35 -14.09 -7.18
N TYR A 7 -28.31 -14.31 -6.35
CA TYR A 7 -28.42 -14.24 -4.88
C TYR A 7 -28.28 -12.84 -4.30
N LEU A 8 -27.83 -11.85 -5.10
CA LEU A 8 -27.58 -10.48 -4.62
C LEU A 8 -28.86 -9.67 -4.35
N GLU A 9 -30.02 -10.10 -4.85
CA GLU A 9 -31.24 -9.29 -4.84
C GLU A 9 -32.11 -9.41 -3.58
N ASN A 10 -31.84 -10.37 -2.65
CA ASN A 10 -32.78 -10.68 -1.56
C ASN A 10 -32.22 -10.46 -0.15
N ALA A 11 -31.00 -10.00 0.04
CA ALA A 11 -30.42 -9.74 1.35
C ALA A 11 -30.47 -8.26 1.72
N ASP A 12 -30.87 -7.96 2.94
CA ASP A 12 -30.79 -6.61 3.48
C ASP A 12 -29.35 -6.32 3.91
N TYR A 13 -28.65 -5.52 3.12
CA TYR A 13 -27.30 -5.06 3.42
C TYR A 13 -27.25 -3.58 3.80
N SER A 14 -28.32 -3.00 4.32
CA SER A 14 -28.40 -1.58 4.69
C SER A 14 -27.31 -1.15 5.66
N ASP A 15 -26.86 -2.01 6.58
CA ASP A 15 -25.77 -1.77 7.53
C ASP A 15 -24.38 -1.60 6.86
N PHE A 16 -24.25 -2.01 5.62
CA PHE A 16 -23.01 -1.92 4.85
C PHE A 16 -23.02 -0.75 3.85
N LEU A 17 -24.13 -0.05 3.71
CA LEU A 17 -24.19 1.18 2.94
C LEU A 17 -23.41 2.28 3.65
N VAL A 18 -22.67 3.05 2.88
CA VAL A 18 -21.84 4.12 3.42
C VAL A 18 -22.36 5.48 2.96
N ASP A 19 -22.79 6.29 3.93
CA ASP A 19 -22.98 7.73 3.72
C ASP A 19 -21.65 8.46 3.98
N LEU A 20 -21.19 9.20 2.97
CA LEU A 20 -19.94 9.96 3.06
C LEU A 20 -19.96 11.12 4.07
N SER A 21 -21.06 11.35 4.79
CA SER A 21 -21.14 12.35 5.88
C SER A 21 -20.13 12.05 7.00
N PHE A 22 -19.69 10.77 7.19
CA PHE A 22 -18.65 10.40 8.13
C PHE A 22 -17.33 11.15 7.90
N LEU A 23 -17.06 11.63 6.69
CA LEU A 23 -15.86 12.39 6.34
C LEU A 23 -15.81 13.77 7.03
N LYS A 24 -16.96 14.28 7.50
CA LYS A 24 -17.08 15.57 8.19
C LYS A 24 -16.86 15.49 9.69
N ILE A 25 -16.75 14.28 10.24
CA ILE A 25 -16.59 14.06 11.69
C ILE A 25 -15.16 14.48 12.07
N GLU A 26 -15.04 15.33 13.08
CA GLU A 26 -13.74 15.67 13.66
C GLU A 26 -13.15 14.46 14.40
N ARG A 27 -11.84 14.27 14.22
CA ARG A 27 -11.10 13.15 14.79
C ARG A 27 -9.89 13.62 15.56
N PRO A 28 -9.53 12.96 16.67
CA PRO A 28 -8.30 13.23 17.38
C PRO A 28 -7.08 12.91 16.51
N VAL A 29 -5.98 13.57 16.81
CA VAL A 29 -4.69 13.32 16.16
C VAL A 29 -4.22 11.91 16.48
N GLY A 30 -3.89 11.16 15.46
CA GLY A 30 -3.41 9.78 15.51
C GLY A 30 -3.43 9.18 14.11
N VAL A 31 -2.88 7.98 13.97
CA VAL A 31 -2.76 7.25 12.70
C VAL A 31 -3.45 5.90 12.79
N THR A 32 -4.45 5.70 11.94
CA THR A 32 -5.14 4.42 11.76
C THR A 32 -4.57 3.66 10.58
N GLY A 33 -4.21 2.39 10.77
CA GLY A 33 -4.00 1.45 9.68
C GLY A 33 -5.34 0.92 9.16
N LEU A 34 -5.50 0.85 7.83
CA LEU A 34 -6.65 0.20 7.19
C LEU A 34 -6.20 -1.08 6.50
N LEU A 35 -6.56 -2.23 7.05
CA LEU A 35 -6.25 -3.55 6.53
C LEU A 35 -7.53 -4.24 6.05
N ARG A 36 -7.55 -4.64 4.79
CA ARG A 36 -8.64 -5.43 4.21
C ARG A 36 -8.15 -6.83 3.91
N VAL A 37 -8.97 -7.84 4.26
CA VAL A 37 -8.56 -9.24 4.21
C VAL A 37 -9.57 -10.08 3.46
N LYS A 38 -9.06 -10.92 2.55
CA LYS A 38 -9.77 -12.04 1.94
C LYS A 38 -8.76 -13.10 1.47
N ASN A 39 -8.83 -14.31 2.02
CA ASN A 39 -7.97 -15.44 1.63
C ASN A 39 -6.46 -15.16 1.76
N ASP A 40 -6.03 -14.56 2.87
CA ASP A 40 -4.65 -14.10 3.10
C ASP A 40 -4.05 -14.57 4.44
N ALA A 41 -4.55 -15.68 5.00
CA ALA A 41 -4.16 -16.19 6.32
C ALA A 41 -2.65 -16.31 6.52
N GLU A 42 -1.89 -16.64 5.46
CA GLU A 42 -0.46 -16.91 5.55
C GLU A 42 0.39 -15.68 5.92
N PHE A 43 -0.10 -14.45 5.64
CA PHE A 43 0.70 -13.23 5.85
C PHE A 43 0.16 -12.30 6.94
N ILE A 44 -1.09 -12.47 7.39
CA ILE A 44 -1.77 -11.57 8.33
C ILE A 44 -0.96 -11.32 9.60
N GLU A 45 -0.46 -12.40 10.24
CA GLU A 45 0.28 -12.28 11.51
C GLU A 45 1.58 -11.49 11.32
N LEU A 46 2.31 -11.76 10.25
CA LEU A 46 3.56 -11.08 9.93
C LEU A 46 3.33 -9.61 9.59
N CYS A 47 2.34 -9.33 8.73
CA CYS A 47 1.94 -7.97 8.37
C CYS A 47 1.59 -7.16 9.62
N ILE A 48 0.63 -7.64 10.43
CA ILE A 48 0.17 -6.93 11.63
C ILE A 48 1.32 -6.73 12.62
N SER A 49 2.13 -7.77 12.89
CA SER A 49 3.25 -7.67 13.82
C SER A 49 4.29 -6.63 13.38
N SER A 50 4.45 -6.42 12.07
CA SER A 50 5.41 -5.46 11.52
C SER A 50 4.94 -4.00 11.59
N CYS A 51 3.62 -3.75 11.70
CA CYS A 51 3.08 -2.38 11.62
C CYS A 51 2.40 -1.89 12.90
N ILE A 52 1.90 -2.79 13.78
CA ILE A 52 0.97 -2.44 14.85
C ILE A 52 1.56 -1.47 15.88
N ASP A 53 2.85 -1.55 16.17
CA ASP A 53 3.52 -0.68 17.15
C ASP A 53 3.62 0.78 16.68
N ALA A 54 3.62 0.98 15.37
CA ALA A 54 3.64 2.31 14.77
C ALA A 54 2.27 3.01 14.77
N LEU A 55 1.19 2.25 14.91
CA LEU A 55 -0.19 2.72 14.75
C LEU A 55 -0.86 3.01 16.10
N ASP A 56 -1.82 3.94 16.10
CA ASP A 56 -2.71 4.17 17.24
C ASP A 56 -3.89 3.20 17.22
N GLU A 57 -4.30 2.81 16.00
CA GLU A 57 -5.40 1.87 15.76
C GLU A 57 -5.15 1.12 14.45
N LEU A 58 -5.61 -0.13 14.38
CA LEU A 58 -5.69 -0.93 13.16
C LEU A 58 -7.14 -1.38 12.95
N ILE A 59 -7.77 -0.88 11.90
CA ILE A 59 -9.08 -1.35 11.44
C ILE A 59 -8.83 -2.52 10.48
N VAL A 60 -9.31 -3.69 10.85
CA VAL A 60 -9.30 -4.89 10.02
C VAL A 60 -10.71 -5.13 9.52
N THR A 61 -10.93 -4.98 8.23
CA THR A 61 -12.18 -5.39 7.59
C THR A 61 -11.94 -6.64 6.76
N TYR A 62 -12.78 -7.65 6.93
CA TYR A 62 -12.58 -8.92 6.24
C TYR A 62 -13.87 -9.45 5.63
N GLN A 63 -13.72 -10.16 4.52
CA GLN A 63 -14.80 -10.87 3.83
C GLN A 63 -14.77 -12.36 4.19
N LYS A 64 -15.84 -13.07 3.82
CA LYS A 64 -15.86 -14.53 3.86
C LYS A 64 -14.62 -15.06 3.12
N SER A 65 -13.85 -15.86 3.82
CA SER A 65 -12.60 -16.47 3.36
C SER A 65 -12.71 -17.99 3.34
N ASP A 66 -11.99 -18.65 2.43
CA ASP A 66 -11.94 -20.09 2.30
C ASP A 66 -10.76 -20.69 3.10
N ASP A 67 -9.91 -19.82 3.63
CA ASP A 67 -8.78 -20.16 4.49
C ASP A 67 -9.07 -19.79 5.96
N ASN A 68 -8.10 -20.00 6.85
CA ASN A 68 -8.22 -19.67 8.28
C ASN A 68 -7.89 -18.19 8.61
N ALA A 69 -8.11 -17.26 7.67
CA ALA A 69 -7.91 -15.83 7.91
C ALA A 69 -8.72 -15.29 9.10
N PRO A 70 -10.02 -15.65 9.29
CA PRO A 70 -10.79 -15.16 10.44
C PRO A 70 -10.17 -15.56 11.79
N GLU A 71 -9.66 -16.78 11.92
CA GLU A 71 -9.04 -17.27 13.15
C GLU A 71 -7.72 -16.54 13.45
N VAL A 72 -6.90 -16.28 12.40
CA VAL A 72 -5.66 -15.51 12.53
C VAL A 72 -5.95 -14.07 12.94
N ILE A 73 -6.97 -13.44 12.33
CA ILE A 73 -7.40 -12.08 12.68
C ILE A 73 -7.84 -12.05 14.17
N GLU A 74 -8.64 -13.00 14.62
CA GLU A 74 -9.10 -13.06 16.01
C GLU A 74 -7.94 -13.30 17.00
N LYS A 75 -6.96 -14.14 16.63
CA LYS A 75 -5.72 -14.32 17.40
C LYS A 75 -5.00 -12.99 17.58
N MET A 76 -4.86 -12.21 16.49
CA MET A 76 -4.16 -10.92 16.53
C MET A 76 -4.98 -9.87 17.31
N ARG A 77 -6.31 -9.86 17.20
CA ARG A 77 -7.18 -9.00 18.00
C ARG A 77 -7.02 -9.27 19.50
N LYS A 78 -6.95 -10.55 19.92
CA LYS A 78 -6.70 -10.93 21.32
C LYS A 78 -5.31 -10.51 21.80
N LYS A 79 -4.30 -10.56 20.92
CA LYS A 79 -2.93 -10.13 21.23
C LYS A 79 -2.80 -8.60 21.40
N TYR A 80 -3.60 -7.82 20.64
CA TYR A 80 -3.56 -6.36 20.64
C TYR A 80 -4.97 -5.74 20.84
N PRO A 81 -5.67 -6.04 21.98
CA PRO A 81 -7.10 -5.76 22.16
C PRO A 81 -7.45 -4.27 22.15
N HIS A 82 -6.48 -3.40 22.48
CA HIS A 82 -6.71 -1.95 22.53
C HIS A 82 -6.41 -1.25 21.20
N LYS A 83 -5.78 -1.96 20.24
CA LYS A 83 -5.39 -1.39 18.96
C LYS A 83 -6.17 -1.94 17.77
N ILE A 84 -6.54 -3.23 17.79
CA ILE A 84 -7.17 -3.89 16.66
C ILE A 84 -8.69 -3.91 16.83
N LYS A 85 -9.38 -3.32 15.87
CA LYS A 85 -10.85 -3.39 15.71
C LYS A 85 -11.16 -4.18 14.45
N VAL A 86 -12.06 -5.14 14.56
CA VAL A 86 -12.37 -6.11 13.49
C VAL A 86 -13.81 -5.95 13.05
N TYR A 87 -14.03 -5.91 11.74
CA TYR A 87 -15.36 -5.79 11.13
C TYR A 87 -15.50 -6.80 10.00
N PHE A 88 -16.52 -7.64 10.08
CA PHE A 88 -16.89 -8.53 8.99
C PHE A 88 -17.71 -7.76 7.95
N TYR A 89 -17.35 -7.90 6.67
CA TYR A 89 -18.09 -7.35 5.55
C TYR A 89 -18.74 -8.48 4.77
N GLU A 90 -20.03 -8.67 5.02
CA GLU A 90 -20.80 -9.79 4.50
C GLU A 90 -21.05 -9.72 2.98
N PRO A 91 -21.35 -8.54 2.39
CA PRO A 91 -21.71 -8.47 0.98
C PRO A 91 -20.59 -8.99 0.06
N SER A 92 -20.97 -9.79 -0.94
CA SER A 92 -20.06 -10.22 -1.99
C SER A 92 -19.67 -9.06 -2.88
N ILE A 93 -18.39 -8.97 -3.24
CA ILE A 93 -17.84 -7.89 -4.08
C ILE A 93 -17.62 -8.41 -5.49
N LEU A 94 -18.13 -7.67 -6.47
CA LEU A 94 -17.94 -7.90 -7.89
C LEU A 94 -16.89 -6.91 -8.43
N SER A 95 -15.65 -7.35 -8.57
CA SER A 95 -14.55 -6.42 -8.92
C SER A 95 -13.47 -6.99 -9.81
N HIS A 96 -13.14 -8.27 -9.68
CA HIS A 96 -11.98 -8.88 -10.31
C HIS A 96 -12.37 -9.96 -11.32
N ASN A 97 -11.62 -10.05 -12.43
CA ASN A 97 -11.75 -11.09 -13.44
C ASN A 97 -13.15 -11.19 -14.07
N LEU A 98 -13.82 -10.06 -14.22
CA LEU A 98 -15.18 -9.99 -14.74
C LEU A 98 -15.23 -10.33 -16.25
N SER A 99 -16.29 -11.01 -16.68
CA SER A 99 -16.66 -11.05 -18.09
C SER A 99 -17.19 -9.68 -18.55
N LYS A 100 -17.45 -9.53 -19.85
CA LYS A 100 -18.04 -8.27 -20.35
C LYS A 100 -19.44 -8.06 -19.81
N GLU A 101 -20.24 -9.13 -19.76
CA GLU A 101 -21.62 -9.12 -19.26
C GLU A 101 -21.65 -8.78 -17.75
N GLU A 102 -20.74 -9.36 -16.97
CA GLU A 102 -20.62 -9.06 -15.54
C GLU A 102 -20.19 -7.61 -15.30
N LEU A 103 -19.25 -7.07 -16.10
CA LEU A 103 -18.88 -5.66 -16.04
C LEU A 103 -20.08 -4.75 -16.34
N ASP A 104 -20.81 -5.03 -17.43
CA ASP A 104 -21.95 -4.23 -17.84
C ASP A 104 -23.04 -4.25 -16.76
N PHE A 105 -23.26 -5.39 -16.10
CA PHE A 105 -24.15 -5.50 -14.94
C PHE A 105 -23.66 -4.63 -13.75
N VAL A 106 -22.40 -4.76 -13.36
CA VAL A 106 -21.83 -3.99 -12.23
C VAL A 106 -21.93 -2.49 -12.48
N LYS A 107 -21.80 -2.04 -13.72
CA LYS A 107 -21.93 -0.63 -14.11
C LYS A 107 -23.35 -0.08 -13.98
N THR A 108 -24.38 -0.93 -13.92
CA THR A 108 -25.76 -0.50 -13.66
C THR A 108 -26.07 -0.26 -12.18
N MET A 109 -25.17 -0.73 -11.29
CA MET A 109 -25.36 -0.55 -9.85
C MET A 109 -25.19 0.92 -9.44
N PRO A 110 -25.89 1.37 -8.38
CA PRO A 110 -25.63 2.66 -7.76
C PRO A 110 -24.17 2.79 -7.31
N GLU A 111 -23.58 3.97 -7.38
CA GLU A 111 -22.17 4.22 -6.98
C GLU A 111 -21.87 3.83 -5.52
N ASN A 112 -22.86 3.83 -4.64
CA ASN A 112 -22.76 3.41 -3.25
C ASN A 112 -23.17 1.95 -3.02
N SER A 113 -23.36 1.16 -4.07
CA SER A 113 -23.72 -0.26 -3.93
C SER A 113 -22.71 -1.01 -3.05
N VAL A 114 -23.20 -1.80 -2.13
CA VAL A 114 -22.40 -2.65 -1.23
C VAL A 114 -21.57 -3.70 -1.99
N HIS A 115 -21.94 -4.01 -3.22
CA HIS A 115 -21.21 -4.96 -4.07
C HIS A 115 -20.04 -4.36 -4.84
N LEU A 116 -19.82 -3.04 -4.71
CA LEU A 116 -18.68 -2.36 -5.30
C LEU A 116 -17.47 -2.35 -4.36
N LEU A 117 -16.28 -2.59 -4.91
CA LEU A 117 -15.03 -2.55 -4.15
C LEU A 117 -14.81 -1.17 -3.51
N SER A 118 -15.18 -0.09 -4.21
CA SER A 118 -15.10 1.28 -3.69
C SER A 118 -15.94 1.49 -2.43
N ASN A 119 -17.14 0.90 -2.34
CA ASN A 119 -17.96 0.96 -1.13
C ASN A 119 -17.32 0.18 0.03
N TYR A 120 -16.75 -1.01 -0.22
CA TYR A 120 -16.02 -1.77 0.79
C TYR A 120 -14.83 -0.97 1.38
N TYR A 121 -14.10 -0.24 0.53
CA TYR A 121 -13.03 0.66 0.98
C TYR A 121 -13.58 1.83 1.80
N ASN A 122 -14.68 2.44 1.37
CA ASN A 122 -15.35 3.50 2.12
C ASN A 122 -15.95 2.98 3.43
N TYR A 123 -16.49 1.75 3.47
CA TYR A 123 -16.93 1.10 4.69
C TYR A 123 -15.76 0.94 5.68
N SER A 124 -14.63 0.45 5.22
CA SER A 124 -13.43 0.37 6.05
C SER A 124 -13.02 1.75 6.57
N LEU A 125 -13.02 2.76 5.70
CA LEU A 125 -12.67 4.14 6.03
C LEU A 125 -13.65 4.75 7.04
N SER A 126 -14.94 4.40 7.00
CA SER A 126 -15.95 4.90 7.95
C SER A 126 -15.73 4.44 9.40
N LYS A 127 -14.96 3.36 9.62
CA LYS A 127 -14.66 2.81 10.94
C LYS A 127 -13.48 3.48 11.64
N VAL A 128 -12.77 4.39 10.97
CA VAL A 128 -11.54 5.05 11.46
C VAL A 128 -11.87 6.04 12.58
N SER A 129 -11.10 5.95 13.68
CA SER A 129 -11.27 6.83 14.83
C SER A 129 -10.29 8.01 14.85
N TYR A 130 -9.18 7.93 14.12
CA TYR A 130 -8.14 8.96 14.12
C TYR A 130 -8.08 9.75 12.81
N LYS A 131 -7.40 10.89 12.87
CA LYS A 131 -7.36 11.89 11.80
C LYS A 131 -6.58 11.44 10.55
N TYR A 132 -5.52 10.67 10.75
CA TYR A 132 -4.65 10.22 9.68
C TYR A 132 -4.80 8.73 9.42
N VAL A 133 -4.66 8.34 8.18
CA VAL A 133 -4.84 6.96 7.73
C VAL A 133 -3.63 6.51 6.93
N VAL A 134 -3.27 5.23 7.08
CA VAL A 134 -2.37 4.51 6.19
C VAL A 134 -3.05 3.25 5.68
N LYS A 135 -3.11 3.09 4.35
CA LYS A 135 -3.55 1.85 3.71
C LYS A 135 -2.50 0.76 3.97
N ILE A 136 -2.95 -0.41 4.39
CA ILE A 136 -2.12 -1.59 4.67
C ILE A 136 -2.68 -2.76 3.87
N ASP A 137 -1.78 -3.53 3.22
CA ASP A 137 -2.14 -4.78 2.54
C ASP A 137 -1.47 -5.96 3.25
N THR A 138 -2.13 -7.11 3.27
CA THR A 138 -1.74 -8.30 4.07
C THR A 138 -0.39 -8.88 3.70
N ASP A 139 0.00 -8.81 2.43
CA ASP A 139 1.25 -9.35 1.90
C ASP A 139 2.44 -8.37 1.99
N GLN A 140 2.33 -7.36 2.84
CA GLN A 140 3.36 -6.35 3.09
C GLN A 140 3.96 -6.50 4.50
N VAL A 141 5.27 -6.61 4.58
CA VAL A 141 6.03 -6.61 5.84
C VAL A 141 6.74 -5.27 5.97
N TYR A 142 6.32 -4.48 6.93
CA TYR A 142 6.72 -3.09 7.08
C TYR A 142 8.08 -2.94 7.76
N PHE A 143 8.83 -1.93 7.36
CA PHE A 143 10.02 -1.46 8.08
C PHE A 143 9.53 -0.66 9.30
N SER A 144 9.34 -1.37 10.41
CA SER A 144 8.62 -0.89 11.61
C SER A 144 9.08 0.49 12.08
N GLU A 145 10.38 0.69 12.24
CA GLU A 145 10.95 1.97 12.69
C GLU A 145 10.70 3.12 11.70
N LYS A 146 10.76 2.83 10.39
CA LYS A 146 10.46 3.83 9.38
C LYS A 146 8.99 4.19 9.37
N LEU A 147 8.11 3.18 9.45
CA LEU A 147 6.67 3.38 9.56
C LEU A 147 6.34 4.23 10.79
N LYS A 148 6.91 3.88 11.95
CA LYS A 148 6.74 4.65 13.19
C LYS A 148 7.20 6.09 13.02
N GLY A 149 8.40 6.31 12.47
CA GLY A 149 8.91 7.65 12.20
C GLY A 149 7.99 8.49 11.30
N ILE A 150 7.38 7.89 10.28
CA ILE A 150 6.40 8.58 9.43
C ILE A 150 5.12 8.89 10.22
N CYS A 151 4.59 7.93 10.98
CA CYS A 151 3.42 8.15 11.83
C CYS A 151 3.63 9.29 12.83
N ASP A 152 4.81 9.35 13.44
CA ASP A 152 5.18 10.40 14.40
C ASP A 152 5.23 11.81 13.74
N LEU A 153 5.64 11.90 12.47
CA LEU A 153 5.56 13.17 11.72
C LEU A 153 4.11 13.62 11.50
N TYR A 154 3.18 12.70 11.25
CA TYR A 154 1.75 13.03 11.14
C TYR A 154 1.16 13.46 12.49
N ARG A 155 1.59 12.84 13.60
CA ARG A 155 1.13 13.20 14.96
C ARG A 155 1.68 14.55 15.43
N SER A 156 2.81 15.00 14.88
CA SER A 156 3.48 16.21 15.36
C SER A 156 2.66 17.48 15.10
N SER A 157 2.68 18.40 16.07
CA SER A 157 1.98 19.69 16.00
C SER A 157 2.92 20.88 15.74
N TYR A 158 4.24 20.65 15.77
CA TYR A 158 5.23 21.72 15.56
C TYR A 158 5.43 21.98 14.05
N THR A 159 5.83 23.22 13.73
CA THR A 159 6.20 23.61 12.36
C THR A 159 7.70 23.70 12.19
N GLN A 160 8.19 23.39 10.99
CA GLN A 160 9.61 23.47 10.65
C GLN A 160 9.84 24.35 9.43
N LYS A 161 10.81 25.25 9.51
CA LYS A 161 11.14 26.11 8.36
C LYS A 161 11.77 25.28 7.25
N ILE A 162 11.13 25.32 6.07
CA ILE A 162 11.69 24.76 4.83
C ILE A 162 12.59 25.83 4.23
N THR A 163 13.87 25.53 4.07
CA THR A 163 14.81 26.45 3.45
C THR A 163 14.64 26.46 1.92
N PHE A 164 15.03 27.57 1.29
CA PHE A 164 15.03 27.66 -0.18
C PHE A 164 15.89 26.56 -0.81
N LYS A 165 17.04 26.25 -0.20
CA LYS A 165 17.96 25.20 -0.65
C LYS A 165 17.30 23.81 -0.62
N GLU A 166 16.61 23.45 0.47
CA GLU A 166 15.87 22.18 0.57
C GLU A 166 14.81 22.06 -0.52
N ARG A 167 14.04 23.13 -0.73
CA ARG A 167 13.00 23.13 -1.78
C ARG A 167 13.59 22.99 -3.17
N LEU A 168 14.63 23.77 -3.49
CA LEU A 168 15.27 23.77 -4.81
C LEU A 168 15.88 22.41 -5.10
N VAL A 169 16.72 21.88 -4.21
CA VAL A 169 17.40 20.60 -4.39
C VAL A 169 16.41 19.45 -4.48
N SER A 170 15.32 19.49 -3.70
CA SER A 170 14.28 18.45 -3.75
C SER A 170 13.49 18.48 -5.05
N ASN A 171 13.16 19.65 -5.57
CA ASN A 171 12.50 19.78 -6.87
C ASN A 171 13.39 19.31 -8.03
N ILE A 172 14.68 19.63 -7.97
CA ILE A 172 15.68 19.13 -8.94
C ILE A 172 15.76 17.60 -8.86
N ALA A 173 15.80 17.02 -7.63
CA ALA A 173 15.85 15.58 -7.46
C ALA A 173 14.61 14.87 -8.04
N LEU A 174 13.43 15.42 -7.84
CA LEU A 174 12.17 14.90 -8.41
C LEU A 174 12.15 15.01 -9.94
N TYR A 175 12.60 16.15 -10.46
CA TYR A 175 12.71 16.35 -11.93
C TYR A 175 13.68 15.38 -12.56
N LEU A 176 14.86 15.17 -11.97
CA LEU A 176 15.86 14.23 -12.46
C LEU A 176 15.37 12.77 -12.37
N ASP A 177 14.61 12.40 -11.34
CA ASP A 177 13.97 11.07 -11.26
C ASP A 177 12.98 10.88 -12.42
N HIS A 178 12.20 11.89 -12.74
CA HIS A 178 11.30 11.87 -13.90
C HIS A 178 12.07 11.73 -15.20
N CYS A 179 13.10 12.55 -15.41
CA CYS A 179 13.97 12.49 -16.60
C CYS A 179 14.68 11.15 -16.75
N TYR A 180 15.12 10.54 -15.65
CA TYR A 180 15.74 9.21 -15.67
C TYR A 180 14.80 8.12 -16.16
N ASN A 181 13.55 8.18 -15.81
CA ASN A 181 12.55 7.25 -16.31
C ASN A 181 12.35 7.39 -17.84
N VAL A 182 12.60 8.56 -18.38
CA VAL A 182 12.51 8.87 -19.83
C VAL A 182 13.88 8.70 -20.53
N LEU A 183 14.99 9.05 -19.87
CA LEU A 183 16.35 9.08 -20.42
C LEU A 183 17.34 8.38 -19.46
N PRO A 184 17.54 7.07 -19.57
CA PRO A 184 18.32 6.26 -18.61
C PRO A 184 19.77 6.67 -18.39
N LEU A 185 20.38 7.42 -19.33
CA LEU A 185 21.81 7.80 -19.30
C LEU A 185 22.13 9.01 -18.40
N MET A 186 21.14 9.82 -18.04
CA MET A 186 21.38 11.06 -17.27
C MET A 186 21.42 10.88 -15.75
N GLY A 187 20.95 9.75 -15.25
CA GLY A 187 20.75 9.56 -13.81
C GLY A 187 21.99 9.24 -12.98
N SER A 188 23.13 8.88 -13.59
CA SER A 188 24.30 8.39 -12.84
C SER A 188 25.10 9.50 -12.12
N LEU A 189 24.95 10.75 -12.52
CA LEU A 189 25.84 11.84 -12.10
C LEU A 189 25.37 12.66 -10.90
N PHE A 190 24.08 12.57 -10.49
CA PHE A 190 23.48 13.60 -9.66
C PHE A 190 23.04 13.17 -8.25
N PHE A 191 23.06 11.87 -7.92
CA PHE A 191 22.53 11.42 -6.65
C PHE A 191 23.61 11.17 -5.60
N SER A 192 24.12 12.25 -5.03
CA SER A 192 24.95 12.18 -3.83
C SER A 192 24.05 11.95 -2.58
N ASN A 193 24.65 11.41 -1.50
CA ASN A 193 23.99 11.33 -0.18
C ASN A 193 23.50 12.70 0.32
N VAL A 194 24.11 13.78 -0.15
CA VAL A 194 23.73 15.16 0.19
C VAL A 194 22.37 15.52 -0.41
N ILE A 195 22.16 15.27 -1.71
CA ILE A 195 20.87 15.53 -2.39
C ILE A 195 19.75 14.76 -1.71
N MET A 196 20.00 13.49 -1.40
CA MET A 196 19.02 12.65 -0.71
C MET A 196 18.70 13.13 0.69
N GLY A 197 19.70 13.63 1.43
CA GLY A 197 19.50 14.24 2.74
C GLY A 197 18.57 15.47 2.68
N TYR A 198 18.74 16.33 1.67
CA TYR A 198 17.84 17.48 1.45
C TYR A 198 16.41 17.01 1.10
N TYR A 199 16.27 16.01 0.24
CA TYR A 199 14.96 15.48 -0.15
C TYR A 199 14.22 14.86 1.04
N GLU A 200 14.87 14.03 1.85
CA GLU A 200 14.30 13.47 3.07
C GLU A 200 13.89 14.55 4.09
N SER A 201 14.76 15.55 4.28
CA SER A 201 14.45 16.68 5.15
C SER A 201 13.21 17.45 4.65
N TYR A 202 13.16 17.71 3.35
CA TYR A 202 12.02 18.38 2.72
C TYR A 202 10.72 17.61 2.91
N ILE A 203 10.71 16.28 2.64
CA ILE A 203 9.51 15.44 2.82
C ILE A 203 9.05 15.49 4.28
N LYS A 204 9.96 15.28 5.24
CA LYS A 204 9.63 15.31 6.68
C LYS A 204 8.98 16.64 7.06
N LYS A 205 9.56 17.75 6.63
CA LYS A 205 9.01 19.09 6.89
C LYS A 205 7.66 19.33 6.20
N MET A 206 7.47 18.81 4.99
CA MET A 206 6.18 18.91 4.30
C MET A 206 5.08 18.11 5.00
N ILE A 207 5.38 16.89 5.49
CA ILE A 207 4.44 16.12 6.29
C ILE A 207 4.08 16.88 7.58
N VAL A 208 5.08 17.36 8.30
CA VAL A 208 4.86 18.09 9.56
C VAL A 208 4.03 19.36 9.36
N ASN A 209 4.40 20.18 8.36
CA ASN A 209 3.80 21.49 8.16
C ASN A 209 2.43 21.48 7.46
N LYS A 210 2.26 20.58 6.51
CA LYS A 210 1.10 20.61 5.59
C LYS A 210 0.30 19.30 5.59
N LYS A 211 0.75 18.28 6.34
CA LYS A 211 0.14 16.96 6.36
C LYS A 211 -0.14 16.42 4.94
N VAL A 212 0.81 16.68 4.03
CA VAL A 212 0.73 16.22 2.64
C VAL A 212 0.54 14.72 2.58
N MET A 213 -0.08 14.24 1.53
CA MET A 213 -0.18 12.80 1.27
C MET A 213 1.21 12.24 0.97
N LEU A 214 1.47 11.04 1.48
CA LEU A 214 2.71 10.33 1.21
C LEU A 214 2.42 9.01 0.50
N SER A 215 2.93 8.87 -0.71
CA SER A 215 2.97 7.61 -1.43
C SER A 215 4.29 6.91 -1.13
N VAL A 216 4.24 5.62 -0.87
CA VAL A 216 5.40 4.79 -0.57
C VAL A 216 5.38 3.54 -1.44
N SER A 217 6.50 2.86 -1.54
CA SER A 217 6.66 1.66 -2.37
C SER A 217 7.20 0.50 -1.55
N GLY A 218 7.15 -0.69 -2.10
CA GLY A 218 7.72 -1.91 -1.54
C GLY A 218 8.82 -2.50 -2.41
N VAL A 219 9.47 -3.51 -1.90
CA VAL A 219 10.44 -4.35 -2.61
C VAL A 219 9.88 -5.75 -2.71
N ASN A 220 9.74 -6.26 -3.94
CA ASN A 220 9.33 -7.63 -4.15
C ASN A 220 10.41 -8.58 -3.63
N LEU A 221 10.02 -9.50 -2.77
CA LEU A 221 10.86 -10.61 -2.32
C LEU A 221 10.41 -11.91 -2.98
N PHE A 222 11.40 -12.74 -3.24
CA PHE A 222 11.23 -14.10 -3.65
C PHE A 222 12.06 -15.01 -2.75
N PHE A 223 11.61 -16.21 -2.47
CA PHE A 223 12.32 -17.18 -1.65
C PHE A 223 12.45 -18.48 -2.42
N ASP A 224 13.66 -18.99 -2.52
CA ASP A 224 13.93 -20.32 -3.07
C ASP A 224 15.00 -21.05 -2.24
N LYS A 225 15.50 -22.19 -2.76
CA LYS A 225 16.55 -22.99 -2.13
C LYS A 225 17.85 -22.22 -1.84
N ASN A 226 18.05 -21.06 -2.49
CA ASN A 226 19.21 -20.18 -2.29
C ASN A 226 18.95 -19.11 -1.24
N GLY A 227 17.76 -19.10 -0.63
CA GLY A 227 17.32 -18.12 0.37
C GLY A 227 16.53 -16.94 -0.24
N TRP A 228 16.54 -15.82 0.46
CA TRP A 228 15.81 -14.62 0.07
C TRP A 228 16.50 -13.89 -1.07
N GLU A 229 15.76 -13.63 -2.14
CA GLU A 229 16.20 -13.00 -3.36
C GLU A 229 15.25 -11.87 -3.79
N ILE A 230 15.79 -10.95 -4.57
CA ILE A 230 15.04 -9.84 -5.18
C ILE A 230 15.01 -10.09 -6.68
N PRO A 231 13.81 -10.21 -7.29
CA PRO A 231 13.69 -10.36 -8.74
C PRO A 231 14.11 -9.08 -9.48
N LEU A 232 14.88 -9.22 -10.55
CA LEU A 232 15.40 -8.12 -11.38
C LEU A 232 14.67 -7.96 -12.72
N GLY A 233 13.87 -8.93 -13.13
CA GLY A 233 13.12 -8.88 -14.39
C GLY A 233 11.98 -7.87 -14.36
N ASN A 234 11.44 -7.54 -15.53
CA ASN A 234 10.21 -6.77 -15.64
C ASN A 234 9.04 -7.68 -15.22
N ASN A 235 8.20 -7.22 -14.31
CA ASN A 235 6.98 -7.94 -14.01
C ASN A 235 5.93 -7.74 -15.11
N ALA A 236 4.90 -8.60 -15.07
CA ALA A 236 3.82 -8.61 -16.05
C ALA A 236 3.03 -7.28 -16.12
N ASN A 237 3.11 -6.44 -15.11
CA ASN A 237 2.35 -5.19 -14.98
C ASN A 237 3.13 -3.94 -15.41
N GLY A 238 4.30 -4.12 -16.04
CA GLY A 238 5.14 -3.01 -16.50
C GLY A 238 5.89 -2.26 -15.37
N ILE A 239 5.71 -2.66 -14.11
CA ILE A 239 6.48 -2.14 -12.98
C ILE A 239 7.84 -2.82 -13.01
N ARG A 240 8.90 -2.03 -13.05
CA ARG A 240 10.26 -2.58 -13.11
C ARG A 240 10.63 -3.18 -11.77
N SER A 241 10.94 -4.48 -11.76
CA SER A 241 11.58 -5.10 -10.60
C SER A 241 12.80 -4.28 -10.15
N PRO A 242 13.12 -4.23 -8.88
CA PRO A 242 12.52 -5.00 -7.76
C PRO A 242 11.32 -4.32 -7.10
N PHE A 243 10.75 -3.31 -7.70
CA PHE A 243 9.78 -2.43 -7.06
C PHE A 243 8.36 -2.98 -7.16
N ASN A 244 7.60 -2.86 -6.08
CA ASN A 244 6.18 -3.08 -6.05
C ASN A 244 5.45 -1.73 -5.97
N GLY A 245 4.78 -1.36 -7.05
CA GLY A 245 3.87 -0.23 -7.12
C GLY A 245 4.41 1.13 -6.63
N VAL A 246 3.84 2.18 -7.16
CA VAL A 246 3.96 3.52 -6.59
C VAL A 246 2.55 3.92 -6.19
N GLY A 247 2.31 4.11 -4.89
CA GLY A 247 0.99 4.51 -4.39
C GLY A 247 0.11 3.40 -3.85
N ASP A 248 0.59 2.16 -3.76
CA ASP A 248 -0.17 1.07 -3.13
C ASP A 248 -0.44 1.37 -1.66
N THR A 249 0.55 1.89 -0.94
CA THR A 249 0.36 2.38 0.43
C THR A 249 0.38 3.89 0.43
N LEU A 250 -0.70 4.49 0.86
CA LEU A 250 -0.91 5.93 0.88
C LEU A 250 -1.23 6.38 2.30
N PHE A 251 -0.46 7.40 2.78
CA PHE A 251 -0.80 8.14 3.98
C PHE A 251 -1.60 9.38 3.61
N PHE A 252 -2.70 9.61 4.30
CA PHE A 252 -3.54 10.78 4.07
C PHE A 252 -4.28 11.23 5.32
N GLU A 253 -4.75 12.47 5.31
CA GLU A 253 -5.71 13.00 6.28
C GLU A 253 -7.13 12.71 5.79
N ILE A 254 -8.01 12.23 6.69
CA ILE A 254 -9.43 12.12 6.37
C ILE A 254 -10.02 13.53 6.24
N SER A 255 -10.63 13.79 5.11
CA SER A 255 -11.35 15.03 4.81
C SER A 255 -12.53 14.74 3.89
N LYS A 256 -13.40 15.74 3.70
CA LYS A 256 -14.55 15.63 2.78
C LYS A 256 -14.17 15.25 1.34
N ASP A 257 -12.89 15.39 0.99
CA ASP A 257 -12.37 15.15 -0.36
C ASP A 257 -11.51 13.88 -0.43
N THR A 258 -11.55 12.98 0.58
CA THR A 258 -10.76 11.74 0.62
C THR A 258 -11.65 10.51 0.79
N TYR A 259 -12.02 9.89 -0.32
CA TYR A 259 -12.86 8.70 -0.38
C TYR A 259 -12.53 7.88 -1.63
N TYR A 260 -13.18 6.73 -1.79
CA TYR A 260 -12.97 5.85 -2.94
C TYR A 260 -14.15 5.89 -3.88
N THR A 261 -13.87 5.91 -5.19
CA THR A 261 -14.86 5.85 -6.29
C THR A 261 -14.60 4.64 -7.16
N PRO A 262 -15.60 4.12 -7.89
CA PRO A 262 -15.39 3.04 -8.84
C PRO A 262 -14.46 3.43 -9.99
N TRP A 263 -13.67 2.48 -10.47
CA TRP A 263 -12.78 2.65 -11.61
C TRP A 263 -12.68 1.38 -12.45
N GLU A 264 -12.92 1.53 -13.76
CA GLU A 264 -12.84 0.44 -14.72
C GLU A 264 -11.40 0.25 -15.22
N CYS A 265 -10.96 -1.01 -15.30
CA CYS A 265 -9.69 -1.39 -15.88
C CYS A 265 -9.84 -2.69 -16.69
N TYR A 266 -9.06 -2.82 -17.76
CA TYR A 266 -9.06 -4.01 -18.63
C TYR A 266 -7.66 -4.63 -18.71
N ASP A 267 -7.55 -5.91 -18.36
CA ASP A 267 -6.34 -6.71 -18.54
C ASP A 267 -6.37 -7.41 -19.90
N LYS A 268 -5.63 -6.87 -20.87
CA LYS A 268 -5.52 -7.40 -22.23
C LYS A 268 -4.97 -8.84 -22.28
N ARG A 269 -4.10 -9.22 -21.33
CA ARG A 269 -3.46 -10.54 -21.35
C ARG A 269 -4.42 -11.64 -20.95
N ARG A 270 -5.24 -11.36 -19.92
CA ARG A 270 -6.23 -12.31 -19.38
C ARG A 270 -7.57 -12.21 -20.09
N ASN A 271 -7.78 -11.20 -20.95
CA ASN A 271 -9.06 -10.85 -21.54
C ASN A 271 -10.16 -10.75 -20.46
N ARG A 272 -9.87 -10.01 -19.39
CA ARG A 272 -10.74 -9.83 -18.23
C ARG A 272 -10.86 -8.38 -17.84
N TYR A 273 -12.02 -8.02 -17.32
CA TYR A 273 -12.31 -6.70 -16.81
C TYR A 273 -12.18 -6.67 -15.29
N PHE A 274 -11.89 -5.48 -14.81
CA PHE A 274 -11.81 -5.18 -13.37
C PHE A 274 -12.63 -3.91 -13.13
N TYR A 275 -13.41 -3.91 -12.06
CA TYR A 275 -14.13 -2.75 -11.57
C TYR A 275 -13.66 -2.46 -10.15
N LEU A 276 -12.56 -1.72 -10.07
CA LEU A 276 -11.78 -1.50 -8.87
C LEU A 276 -12.19 -0.22 -8.16
N GLU A 277 -11.49 0.09 -7.10
CA GLU A 277 -11.57 1.35 -6.40
C GLU A 277 -10.49 2.32 -6.91
N LYS A 278 -10.83 3.60 -6.96
CA LYS A 278 -9.90 4.69 -7.18
C LYS A 278 -10.01 5.67 -6.04
N PHE A 279 -8.87 5.99 -5.42
CA PHE A 279 -8.85 6.97 -4.35
C PHE A 279 -9.08 8.37 -4.92
N TYR A 280 -10.17 9.00 -4.48
CA TYR A 280 -10.49 10.38 -4.82
C TYR A 280 -9.77 11.32 -3.85
N LYS A 281 -9.10 12.32 -4.40
CA LYS A 281 -8.41 13.38 -3.66
C LYS A 281 -8.47 14.66 -4.48
N LYS A 282 -9.03 15.71 -3.92
CA LYS A 282 -9.09 17.00 -4.58
C LYS A 282 -7.84 17.81 -4.24
N GLU A 283 -7.09 18.22 -5.27
CA GLU A 283 -5.98 19.20 -5.17
C GLU A 283 -4.93 18.94 -4.08
N GLN A 284 -4.73 17.68 -3.68
CA GLN A 284 -3.77 17.35 -2.64
C GLN A 284 -2.38 17.03 -3.22
N THR A 285 -1.36 17.57 -2.57
CA THR A 285 0.03 17.26 -2.90
C THR A 285 0.37 15.85 -2.41
N VAL A 286 0.85 15.00 -3.33
CA VAL A 286 1.38 13.67 -3.01
C VAL A 286 2.89 13.69 -3.19
N LEU A 287 3.62 13.30 -2.16
CA LEU A 287 5.08 13.16 -2.20
C LEU A 287 5.47 11.68 -2.16
N GLN A 288 6.60 11.36 -2.78
CA GLN A 288 7.16 10.00 -2.77
C GLN A 288 8.06 9.80 -1.55
N GLY A 289 7.69 8.88 -0.67
CA GLY A 289 8.41 8.57 0.59
C GLY A 289 9.45 7.45 0.48
N GLY A 290 9.64 6.88 -0.72
CA GLY A 290 10.54 5.75 -0.93
C GLY A 290 9.92 4.42 -0.46
N PHE A 291 10.79 3.52 0.00
CA PHE A 291 10.36 2.15 0.34
C PHE A 291 10.02 2.01 1.81
N LEU A 292 8.93 1.29 2.07
CA LEU A 292 8.39 1.11 3.40
C LEU A 292 8.15 -0.35 3.80
N TRP A 293 8.11 -1.29 2.82
CA TRP A 293 7.81 -2.70 3.10
C TRP A 293 8.53 -3.65 2.14
N PHE A 294 8.61 -4.90 2.56
CA PHE A 294 8.81 -6.03 1.67
C PHE A 294 7.46 -6.56 1.18
N HIS A 295 7.35 -6.85 -0.10
CA HIS A 295 6.15 -7.40 -0.71
C HIS A 295 6.30 -8.90 -0.94
N LEU A 296 5.39 -9.68 -0.39
CA LEU A 296 5.46 -11.14 -0.32
C LEU A 296 4.56 -11.85 -1.36
N ASP A 297 3.86 -11.13 -2.24
CA ASP A 297 2.93 -11.76 -3.20
C ASP A 297 3.59 -12.84 -4.05
N ALA A 298 4.88 -12.70 -4.36
CA ALA A 298 5.62 -13.68 -5.17
C ALA A 298 5.80 -15.05 -4.49
N ILE A 299 5.69 -15.11 -3.16
CA ILE A 299 5.84 -16.35 -2.39
C ILE A 299 4.52 -16.95 -1.92
N ARG A 300 3.37 -16.39 -2.34
CA ARG A 300 2.06 -16.99 -2.07
C ARG A 300 2.04 -18.43 -2.56
N LYS A 301 1.54 -19.34 -1.73
CA LYS A 301 1.51 -20.79 -2.04
C LYS A 301 0.86 -21.09 -3.40
N ASN A 302 -0.24 -20.42 -3.71
CA ASN A 302 -0.98 -20.60 -4.96
C ASN A 302 -0.34 -19.93 -6.19
N LYS A 303 0.64 -19.03 -6.00
CA LYS A 303 1.33 -18.30 -7.08
C LYS A 303 2.82 -18.65 -7.21
N TYR A 304 3.37 -19.43 -6.28
CA TYR A 304 4.81 -19.65 -6.16
C TYR A 304 5.43 -20.24 -7.44
N LEU A 305 4.81 -21.29 -8.00
CA LEU A 305 5.33 -21.95 -9.20
C LEU A 305 5.28 -21.04 -10.44
N ASP A 306 4.19 -20.31 -10.60
CA ASP A 306 4.03 -19.36 -11.71
C ASP A 306 5.05 -18.22 -11.60
N ASN A 307 5.20 -17.66 -10.41
CA ASN A 307 6.17 -16.60 -10.14
C ASN A 307 7.61 -17.07 -10.32
N LYS A 308 7.93 -18.30 -9.91
CA LYS A 308 9.24 -18.91 -10.14
C LYS A 308 9.58 -19.00 -11.62
N SER A 309 8.62 -19.36 -12.46
CA SER A 309 8.79 -19.41 -13.93
C SER A 309 9.00 -18.02 -14.53
N LEU A 310 8.34 -17.00 -14.00
CA LEU A 310 8.46 -15.61 -14.47
C LEU A 310 9.84 -15.00 -14.17
N TYR A 311 10.45 -15.36 -13.05
CA TYR A 311 11.73 -14.78 -12.63
C TYR A 311 12.96 -15.52 -13.19
N ASN A 312 12.83 -16.73 -13.70
CA ASN A 312 13.81 -17.52 -14.50
C ASN A 312 15.29 -17.24 -14.20
N GLY A 313 15.69 -17.26 -12.93
CA GLY A 313 17.06 -17.01 -12.52
C GLY A 313 17.55 -15.56 -12.59
N ASN A 314 16.71 -14.63 -12.98
CA ASN A 314 17.06 -13.20 -13.02
C ASN A 314 16.78 -12.55 -11.65
N THR A 315 17.43 -13.08 -10.64
CA THR A 315 17.33 -12.63 -9.25
C THR A 315 18.70 -12.23 -8.72
N ILE A 316 18.71 -11.49 -7.64
CA ILE A 316 19.91 -11.13 -6.88
C ILE A 316 19.66 -11.38 -5.40
N LYS A 317 20.64 -11.92 -4.69
CA LYS A 317 20.56 -12.05 -3.23
C LYS A 317 20.35 -10.69 -2.60
N VAL A 318 19.51 -10.64 -1.57
CA VAL A 318 19.23 -9.39 -0.84
C VAL A 318 20.52 -8.70 -0.40
N ALA A 319 21.48 -9.44 0.16
CA ALA A 319 22.76 -8.89 0.59
C ALA A 319 23.57 -8.24 -0.56
N ASP A 320 23.55 -8.84 -1.76
CA ASP A 320 24.28 -8.32 -2.91
C ASP A 320 23.55 -7.14 -3.57
N PHE A 321 22.21 -7.16 -3.56
CA PHE A 321 21.41 -6.01 -3.97
C PHE A 321 21.76 -4.76 -3.14
N LEU A 322 21.94 -4.92 -1.84
CA LEU A 322 22.33 -3.85 -0.93
C LEU A 322 23.72 -3.25 -1.21
N LYS A 323 24.64 -4.08 -1.73
CA LYS A 323 26.01 -3.63 -2.06
C LYS A 323 26.08 -2.84 -3.36
N LYS A 324 25.10 -2.93 -4.27
CA LYS A 324 25.11 -2.23 -5.55
C LYS A 324 25.05 -0.72 -5.34
N LYS A 325 26.19 -0.04 -5.54
CA LYS A 325 26.33 1.42 -5.35
C LYS A 325 25.74 2.27 -6.49
N ASN A 326 25.58 1.70 -7.68
CA ASN A 326 25.21 2.44 -8.91
C ASN A 326 23.71 2.37 -9.17
N ILE A 327 22.90 2.81 -8.24
CA ILE A 327 21.45 2.86 -8.36
C ILE A 327 21.05 4.31 -8.59
N VAL A 328 20.41 4.55 -9.70
CA VAL A 328 20.44 5.78 -10.43
C VAL A 328 19.11 6.55 -10.47
N ASN A 329 18.15 6.29 -9.62
CA ASN A 329 17.00 7.20 -9.48
C ASN A 329 16.64 7.46 -8.02
N VAL A 330 15.90 8.52 -7.75
CA VAL A 330 15.52 8.96 -6.40
C VAL A 330 14.83 7.84 -5.61
N ASN A 331 13.91 7.12 -6.24
CA ASN A 331 13.21 6.01 -5.59
C ASN A 331 14.17 4.89 -5.19
N ARG A 332 15.13 4.54 -6.05
CA ARG A 332 16.15 3.54 -5.76
C ARG A 332 17.12 3.99 -4.68
N ILE A 333 17.48 5.28 -4.65
CA ILE A 333 18.37 5.82 -3.63
C ILE A 333 17.65 5.91 -2.28
N LEU A 334 16.41 6.38 -2.26
CA LEU A 334 15.56 6.37 -1.06
C LEU A 334 15.38 4.94 -0.54
N PHE A 335 15.17 3.99 -1.44
CA PHE A 335 15.15 2.58 -1.10
C PHE A 335 16.45 2.12 -0.45
N MET A 336 17.59 2.29 -1.11
CA MET A 336 18.87 1.80 -0.59
C MET A 336 19.20 2.36 0.79
N LYS A 337 18.93 3.64 1.02
CA LYS A 337 19.13 4.26 2.32
C LYS A 337 18.20 3.70 3.38
N SER A 338 16.94 3.53 3.05
CA SER A 338 15.94 2.92 3.92
C SER A 338 16.26 1.44 4.18
N PHE A 339 16.57 0.69 3.16
CA PHE A 339 16.83 -0.73 3.22
C PHE A 339 18.05 -1.09 4.07
N ARG A 340 19.17 -0.33 3.94
CA ARG A 340 20.35 -0.55 4.79
C ARG A 340 20.05 -0.40 6.28
N PHE A 341 19.21 0.56 6.63
CA PHE A 341 18.84 0.78 8.02
C PHE A 341 17.96 -0.34 8.56
N TYR A 342 17.03 -0.85 7.77
CA TYR A 342 16.00 -1.79 8.23
C TYR A 342 16.30 -3.27 7.94
N TYR A 343 17.22 -3.57 7.04
CA TYR A 343 17.63 -4.95 6.80
C TYR A 343 18.13 -5.66 8.06
N ASN A 344 18.94 -4.94 8.86
CA ASN A 344 19.44 -5.48 10.13
C ASN A 344 18.34 -5.71 11.18
N VAL A 345 17.21 -5.01 11.07
CA VAL A 345 16.07 -5.15 11.98
C VAL A 345 15.09 -6.21 11.48
N SER A 346 14.91 -6.29 10.15
CA SER A 346 13.93 -7.21 9.54
C SER A 346 14.46 -8.62 9.33
N SER A 347 15.76 -8.80 9.18
CA SER A 347 16.36 -10.16 9.07
C SER A 347 16.14 -10.99 10.32
N THR A 348 16.00 -10.37 11.48
CA THR A 348 15.67 -11.06 12.74
C THR A 348 14.20 -11.50 12.83
N ASN A 349 13.33 -11.00 11.97
CA ASN A 349 11.90 -11.32 11.95
C ASN A 349 11.48 -12.21 10.77
N LEU A 350 12.41 -12.55 9.87
CA LEU A 350 12.15 -13.37 8.69
C LEU A 350 12.84 -14.74 8.76
N GLU A 351 13.65 -15.02 9.82
CA GLU A 351 14.13 -16.33 10.20
C GLU A 351 13.10 -16.99 11.14
#